data_b9785f2f4f5ac1b1df813cb00fe3e2a9
#
_entry.id   b9785f2f4f5ac1b1df813cb00fe3e2a9
#
_cell.length_a   1.000
_cell.length_b   1.000
_cell.length_c   1.000
_cell.angle_alpha   90.00
_cell.angle_beta   90.00
_cell.angle_gamma   90.00
#
_symmetry.space_group_name_H-M   'P 1'
#
loop_
_entity.id
_entity.type
_entity.pdbx_description
1 polymer ?
#
loop_
_entity_poly.entity_id
_entity_poly.type
_entity_poly.pdbx_seq_one_letter_code
_entity_poly.pdbx_strand_id
1 'polypeptide(L)'
;LCMRGENMNIICLEEHYLDRELGRACMPVAFEQAPFLGDWGKTVADGQNPDRSRPQIEKNALINAKGADLGSRRLRDMDEAGITLQILSVGGFPQLAPGDEAVTLNAAANDRLAGAVRNHPDRFAAFATLPWAQPEEAEKELVRAVEELGFKRALLNGRPSSCFLDHPGY
;
A
#
# COMPACT_ATOMS: atom_id res chain seq x y z
N LEU A 1 -35.43 -5.80 -25.61
CA LEU A 1 -35.53 -5.39 -24.18
C LEU A 1 -34.10 -5.27 -23.65
N CYS A 2 -33.53 -4.08 -23.73
CA CYS A 2 -32.21 -3.80 -23.16
C CYS A 2 -32.39 -3.70 -21.65
N MET A 3 -31.96 -4.71 -20.90
CA MET A 3 -31.93 -4.62 -19.47
C MET A 3 -30.89 -3.52 -19.12
N ARG A 4 -31.35 -2.43 -18.51
CA ARG A 4 -30.45 -1.46 -17.87
C ARG A 4 -29.72 -2.24 -16.78
N GLY A 5 -28.42 -2.46 -16.97
CA GLY A 5 -27.59 -3.09 -15.96
C GLY A 5 -27.72 -2.30 -14.68
N GLU A 6 -28.10 -2.96 -13.60
CA GLU A 6 -27.95 -2.41 -12.27
C GLU A 6 -26.48 -2.03 -12.12
N ASN A 7 -26.20 -0.79 -11.73
CA ASN A 7 -24.84 -0.35 -11.45
C ASN A 7 -24.31 -1.19 -10.29
N MET A 8 -23.46 -2.15 -10.60
CA MET A 8 -22.82 -2.99 -9.61
C MET A 8 -21.79 -2.13 -8.86
N ASN A 9 -21.88 -2.08 -7.54
CA ASN A 9 -20.87 -1.43 -6.72
C ASN A 9 -19.63 -2.32 -6.65
N ILE A 10 -18.53 -1.86 -7.25
CA ILE A 10 -17.24 -2.56 -7.20
C ILE A 10 -16.39 -1.95 -6.10
N ILE A 11 -16.05 -2.77 -5.10
CA ILE A 11 -15.17 -2.40 -3.99
C ILE A 11 -13.87 -3.19 -4.12
N CYS A 12 -12.75 -2.49 -4.26
CA CYS A 12 -11.43 -3.10 -4.33
C CYS A 12 -10.77 -3.08 -2.94
N LEU A 13 -10.32 -4.24 -2.45
CA LEU A 13 -9.78 -4.40 -1.10
C LEU A 13 -8.25 -4.35 -1.01
N GLU A 14 -7.56 -4.69 -2.08
CA GLU A 14 -6.08 -4.73 -2.14
C GLU A 14 -5.55 -3.67 -3.09
N GLU A 15 -5.93 -2.42 -2.84
CA GLU A 15 -5.45 -1.28 -3.60
C GLU A 15 -4.28 -0.63 -2.87
N HIS A 16 -3.12 -0.65 -3.51
CA HIS A 16 -1.91 -0.14 -2.87
C HIS A 16 -1.64 1.33 -3.17
N TYR A 17 -1.23 2.02 -2.12
CA TYR A 17 -0.58 3.31 -2.17
C TYR A 17 0.92 3.12 -1.96
N LEU A 18 1.73 3.68 -2.85
CA LEU A 18 3.18 3.63 -2.73
C LEU A 18 3.67 4.91 -2.04
N ASP A 19 3.86 4.82 -0.73
CA ASP A 19 4.44 5.92 0.02
C ASP A 19 5.93 6.07 -0.31
N ARG A 20 6.32 7.27 -0.77
CA ARG A 20 7.68 7.50 -1.27
C ARG A 20 8.73 7.54 -0.16
N GLU A 21 8.39 8.07 0.99
CA GLU A 21 9.32 8.21 2.11
C GLU A 21 9.55 6.87 2.78
N LEU A 22 8.44 6.21 3.14
CA LEU A 22 8.49 4.86 3.72
C LEU A 22 9.14 3.86 2.74
N GLY A 23 8.76 3.89 1.45
CA GLY A 23 9.38 3.04 0.44
C GLY A 23 10.88 3.26 0.30
N ARG A 24 11.35 4.52 0.32
CA ARG A 24 12.78 4.83 0.25
C ARG A 24 13.55 4.28 1.45
N ALA A 25 12.98 4.34 2.64
CA ALA A 25 13.60 3.80 3.84
C ALA A 25 13.65 2.26 3.86
N CYS A 26 12.61 1.60 3.32
CA CYS A 26 12.50 0.14 3.33
C CYS A 26 13.33 -0.56 2.24
N MET A 27 13.53 0.07 1.09
CA MET A 27 14.18 -0.58 -0.07
C MET A 27 15.60 -1.09 0.19
N PRO A 28 16.50 -0.38 0.90
CA PRO A 28 17.83 -0.91 1.20
C PRO A 28 17.77 -2.23 1.99
N VAL A 29 16.89 -2.30 3.00
CA VAL A 29 16.68 -3.50 3.81
C VAL A 29 16.08 -4.63 2.96
N ALA A 30 15.14 -4.30 2.09
CA ALA A 30 14.54 -5.28 1.16
C ALA A 30 15.59 -5.89 0.23
N PHE A 31 16.51 -5.10 -0.34
CA PHE A 31 17.58 -5.58 -1.19
C PHE A 31 18.64 -6.40 -0.42
N GLU A 32 18.90 -6.08 0.82
CA GLU A 32 19.78 -6.87 1.68
C GLU A 32 19.19 -8.25 1.97
N GLN A 33 17.90 -8.30 2.30
CA GLN A 33 17.20 -9.56 2.63
C GLN A 33 16.85 -10.39 1.39
N ALA A 34 16.63 -9.76 0.25
CA ALA A 34 16.23 -10.40 -0.98
C ALA A 34 16.99 -9.80 -2.20
N PRO A 35 18.27 -10.14 -2.37
CA PRO A 35 19.13 -9.56 -3.43
C PRO A 35 18.57 -9.74 -4.85
N PHE A 36 17.78 -10.79 -5.08
CA PHE A 36 17.15 -11.06 -6.39
C PHE A 36 16.16 -9.95 -6.82
N LEU A 37 15.67 -9.13 -5.89
CA LEU A 37 14.80 -7.99 -6.21
C LEU A 37 15.49 -6.97 -7.12
N GLY A 38 16.82 -6.86 -7.04
CA GLY A 38 17.59 -5.96 -7.91
C GLY A 38 17.50 -6.35 -9.38
N ASP A 39 17.55 -7.63 -9.72
CA ASP A 39 17.44 -8.12 -11.09
C ASP A 39 15.98 -8.06 -11.60
N TRP A 40 15.03 -8.42 -10.76
CA TRP A 40 13.61 -8.25 -11.08
C TRP A 40 13.26 -6.77 -11.32
N GLY A 41 13.80 -5.88 -10.49
CA GLY A 41 13.61 -4.44 -10.63
C GLY A 41 14.13 -3.88 -11.98
N LYS A 42 15.24 -4.41 -12.49
CA LYS A 42 15.75 -4.04 -13.83
C LYS A 42 14.76 -4.46 -14.92
N THR A 43 14.26 -5.68 -14.88
CA THR A 43 13.28 -6.19 -15.85
C THR A 43 12.01 -5.33 -15.85
N VAL A 44 11.49 -4.97 -14.69
CA VAL A 44 10.32 -4.10 -14.58
C VAL A 44 10.61 -2.67 -15.04
N ALA A 45 11.80 -2.14 -14.72
CA ALA A 45 12.20 -0.80 -15.16
C ALA A 45 12.22 -0.66 -16.68
N ASP A 46 12.69 -1.69 -17.39
CA ASP A 46 12.73 -1.73 -18.84
C ASP A 46 11.37 -2.02 -19.49
N GLY A 47 10.36 -2.38 -18.71
CA GLY A 47 9.04 -2.77 -19.21
C GLY A 47 9.08 -4.06 -20.04
N GLN A 48 10.05 -4.94 -19.75
CA GLN A 48 10.22 -6.19 -20.46
C GLN A 48 9.70 -7.37 -19.65
N ASN A 49 8.97 -8.25 -20.33
CA ASN A 49 8.63 -9.56 -19.81
C ASN A 49 9.34 -10.60 -20.68
N PRO A 50 10.20 -11.47 -20.10
CA PRO A 50 10.88 -12.50 -20.85
C PRO A 50 9.91 -13.50 -21.50
N ASP A 51 8.75 -13.69 -20.91
CA ASP A 51 7.67 -14.49 -21.49
C ASP A 51 6.78 -13.60 -22.41
N ARG A 52 7.04 -13.68 -23.70
CA ARG A 52 6.29 -12.90 -24.70
C ARG A 52 4.84 -13.36 -24.93
N SER A 53 4.44 -14.48 -24.37
CA SER A 53 3.05 -14.95 -24.38
C SER A 53 2.18 -14.19 -23.39
N ARG A 54 2.76 -13.43 -22.48
CA ARG A 54 2.09 -12.62 -21.46
C ARG A 54 2.09 -11.15 -21.80
N PRO A 55 1.15 -10.36 -21.25
CA PRO A 55 1.17 -8.91 -21.36
C PRO A 55 2.53 -8.36 -20.87
N GLN A 56 3.00 -7.29 -21.53
CA GLN A 56 4.23 -6.63 -21.12
C GLN A 56 4.03 -5.94 -19.76
N ILE A 57 5.10 -5.92 -18.97
CA ILE A 57 5.10 -5.29 -17.65
C ILE A 57 5.13 -3.76 -17.83
N GLU A 58 4.29 -3.06 -17.09
CA GLU A 58 4.35 -1.60 -17.02
C GLU A 58 5.71 -1.14 -16.48
N LYS A 59 6.23 -0.06 -17.05
CA LYS A 59 7.51 0.51 -16.59
C LYS A 59 7.39 0.97 -15.13
N ASN A 60 8.41 0.67 -14.35
CA ASN A 60 8.47 0.99 -12.92
C ASN A 60 8.16 2.47 -12.63
N ALA A 61 8.64 3.40 -13.45
CA ALA A 61 8.35 4.83 -13.29
C ALA A 61 6.84 5.14 -13.38
N LEU A 62 6.11 4.47 -14.29
CA LEU A 62 4.68 4.66 -14.44
C LEU A 62 3.90 4.00 -13.27
N ILE A 63 4.30 2.79 -12.87
CA ILE A 63 3.72 2.09 -11.71
C ILE A 63 3.89 2.95 -10.45
N ASN A 64 5.10 3.46 -10.20
CA ASN A 64 5.38 4.31 -9.05
C ASN A 64 4.58 5.62 -9.09
N ALA A 65 4.44 6.23 -10.27
CA ALA A 65 3.66 7.46 -10.42
C ALA A 65 2.16 7.22 -10.17
N LYS A 66 1.60 6.11 -10.66
CA LYS A 66 0.20 5.73 -10.42
C LYS A 66 -0.01 5.33 -8.97
N GLY A 67 0.86 4.49 -8.42
CA GLY A 67 0.76 4.00 -7.05
C GLY A 67 0.89 5.10 -5.99
N ALA A 68 1.70 6.14 -6.26
CA ALA A 68 1.86 7.27 -5.35
C ALA A 68 0.74 8.33 -5.45
N ASP A 69 -0.13 8.25 -6.46
CA ASP A 69 -1.23 9.21 -6.64
C ASP A 69 -2.42 8.84 -5.74
N LEU A 70 -2.85 9.78 -4.92
CA LEU A 70 -4.05 9.71 -4.07
C LEU A 70 -5.11 10.73 -4.51
N GLY A 71 -4.98 11.27 -5.72
CA GLY A 71 -5.80 12.38 -6.19
C GLY A 71 -6.53 12.09 -7.50
N SER A 72 -6.61 13.12 -8.33
CA SER A 72 -7.47 13.17 -9.52
C SER A 72 -7.14 12.11 -10.57
N ARG A 73 -5.89 11.66 -10.67
CA ARG A 73 -5.52 10.60 -11.62
C ARG A 73 -6.10 9.26 -11.20
N ARG A 74 -5.90 8.87 -9.92
CA ARG A 74 -6.45 7.63 -9.37
C ARG A 74 -7.97 7.61 -9.48
N LEU A 75 -8.63 8.72 -9.18
CA LEU A 75 -10.09 8.82 -9.30
C LEU A 75 -10.56 8.62 -10.75
N ARG A 76 -9.86 9.18 -11.75
CA ARG A 76 -10.18 8.93 -13.16
C ARG A 76 -9.98 7.46 -13.54
N ASP A 77 -8.85 6.86 -13.14
CA ASP A 77 -8.60 5.44 -13.42
C ASP A 77 -9.70 4.55 -12.80
N MET A 78 -10.20 4.91 -11.59
CA MET A 78 -11.34 4.24 -10.95
C MET A 78 -12.64 4.42 -11.75
N ASP A 79 -12.92 5.64 -12.21
CA ASP A 79 -14.13 5.95 -12.98
C ASP A 79 -14.14 5.19 -14.31
N GLU A 80 -13.00 5.16 -15.01
CA GLU A 80 -12.82 4.40 -16.26
C GLU A 80 -13.00 2.89 -16.06
N ALA A 81 -12.59 2.37 -14.90
CA ALA A 81 -12.72 0.96 -14.54
C ALA A 81 -14.08 0.60 -13.89
N GLY A 82 -14.95 1.58 -13.62
CA GLY A 82 -16.22 1.38 -12.94
C GLY A 82 -16.08 1.03 -11.46
N ILE A 83 -14.95 1.37 -10.82
CA ILE A 83 -14.68 1.09 -9.42
C ILE A 83 -15.36 2.16 -8.55
N THR A 84 -16.22 1.71 -7.65
CA THR A 84 -16.95 2.60 -6.74
C THR A 84 -16.09 3.06 -5.58
N LEU A 85 -15.38 2.13 -4.93
CA LEU A 85 -14.58 2.41 -3.73
C LEU A 85 -13.30 1.57 -3.75
N GLN A 86 -12.19 2.19 -3.36
CA GLN A 86 -10.94 1.51 -3.07
C GLN A 86 -10.64 1.56 -1.58
N ILE A 87 -10.27 0.42 -1.00
CA ILE A 87 -9.70 0.35 0.34
C ILE A 87 -8.18 0.35 0.18
N LEU A 88 -7.58 1.50 0.46
CA LEU A 88 -6.16 1.76 0.25
C LEU A 88 -5.32 1.18 1.39
N SER A 89 -4.17 0.66 1.04
CA SER A 89 -3.15 0.22 1.99
C SER A 89 -1.76 0.61 1.49
N VAL A 90 -0.79 0.73 2.38
CA VAL A 90 0.59 0.98 1.96
C VAL A 90 1.17 -0.29 1.33
N GLY A 91 1.52 -0.20 0.05
CA GLY A 91 2.19 -1.27 -0.69
C GLY A 91 3.72 -1.25 -0.50
N GLY A 92 4.38 -2.28 -1.03
CA GLY A 92 5.82 -2.44 -0.89
C GLY A 92 6.17 -3.24 0.37
N PHE A 93 7.14 -2.77 1.12
CA PHE A 93 7.68 -3.49 2.28
C PHE A 93 7.66 -2.63 3.56
N PRO A 94 6.50 -2.06 3.97
CA PRO A 94 6.43 -1.13 5.11
C PRO A 94 6.91 -1.74 6.42
N GLN A 95 6.81 -3.07 6.57
CA GLN A 95 7.32 -3.81 7.72
C GLN A 95 8.86 -3.81 7.85
N LEU A 96 9.58 -3.41 6.81
CA LEU A 96 11.04 -3.32 6.78
C LEU A 96 11.55 -1.91 7.10
N ALA A 97 10.67 -1.00 7.51
CA ALA A 97 11.10 0.32 7.94
C ALA A 97 12.11 0.21 9.09
N PRO A 98 13.27 0.88 8.99
CA PRO A 98 14.37 0.65 9.93
C PRO A 98 14.14 1.34 11.28
N GLY A 99 14.43 0.64 12.36
CA GLY A 99 14.62 1.14 13.70
C GLY A 99 13.62 2.20 14.17
N ASP A 100 14.11 3.26 14.75
CA ASP A 100 13.30 4.35 15.33
C ASP A 100 12.53 5.16 14.28
N GLU A 101 12.99 5.17 13.02
CA GLU A 101 12.27 5.84 11.93
C GLU A 101 10.96 5.14 11.57
N ALA A 102 10.83 3.84 11.86
CA ALA A 102 9.64 3.07 11.53
C ALA A 102 8.36 3.68 12.11
N VAL A 103 8.40 4.14 13.35
CA VAL A 103 7.23 4.75 14.02
C VAL A 103 6.78 6.01 13.28
N THR A 104 7.71 6.94 13.05
CA THR A 104 7.43 8.22 12.39
C THR A 104 6.98 8.02 10.94
N LEU A 105 7.64 7.14 10.20
CA LEU A 105 7.34 6.89 8.79
C LEU A 105 5.98 6.23 8.58
N ASN A 106 5.63 5.24 9.42
CA ASN A 106 4.32 4.61 9.35
C ASN A 106 3.21 5.59 9.73
N ALA A 107 3.38 6.37 10.80
CA ALA A 107 2.42 7.40 11.19
C ALA A 107 2.21 8.44 10.08
N ALA A 108 3.27 8.95 9.47
CA ALA A 108 3.20 9.91 8.38
C ALA A 108 2.50 9.32 7.12
N ALA A 109 2.74 8.04 6.81
CA ALA A 109 2.04 7.37 5.71
C ALA A 109 0.53 7.23 5.99
N ASN A 110 0.15 6.88 7.22
CA ASN A 110 -1.24 6.83 7.66
C ASN A 110 -1.90 8.21 7.59
N ASP A 111 -1.21 9.28 7.97
CA ASP A 111 -1.73 10.65 7.88
C ASP A 111 -2.03 11.06 6.42
N ARG A 112 -1.16 10.68 5.49
CA ARG A 112 -1.38 10.91 4.04
C ARG A 112 -2.60 10.14 3.51
N LEU A 113 -2.75 8.88 3.90
CA LEU A 113 -3.93 8.07 3.57
C LEU A 113 -5.20 8.67 4.17
N ALA A 114 -5.16 9.08 5.44
CA ALA A 114 -6.29 9.72 6.11
C ALA A 114 -6.69 11.04 5.42
N GLY A 115 -5.70 11.80 4.92
CA GLY A 115 -5.94 12.97 4.09
C GLY A 115 -6.73 12.65 2.83
N ALA A 116 -6.35 11.59 2.12
CA ALA A 116 -7.06 11.14 0.92
C ALA A 116 -8.50 10.69 1.22
N VAL A 117 -8.68 9.91 2.30
CA VAL A 117 -10.02 9.46 2.75
C VAL A 117 -10.91 10.65 3.13
N ARG A 118 -10.39 11.63 3.87
CA ARG A 118 -11.16 12.84 4.22
C ARG A 118 -11.57 13.66 2.99
N ASN A 119 -10.71 13.73 1.99
CA ASN A 119 -11.00 14.48 0.76
C ASN A 119 -12.00 13.76 -0.15
N HIS A 120 -12.07 12.43 -0.10
CA HIS A 120 -12.91 11.61 -0.97
C HIS A 120 -13.52 10.42 -0.19
N PRO A 121 -14.37 10.67 0.83
CA PRO A 121 -14.87 9.62 1.73
C PRO A 121 -15.76 8.59 1.05
N ASP A 122 -16.37 8.95 -0.08
CA ASP A 122 -17.21 8.04 -0.88
C ASP A 122 -16.41 7.18 -1.86
N ARG A 123 -15.11 7.47 -2.01
CA ARG A 123 -14.25 6.81 -2.98
C ARG A 123 -13.10 6.04 -2.32
N PHE A 124 -12.67 6.44 -1.14
CA PHE A 124 -11.55 5.85 -0.43
C PHE A 124 -11.93 5.45 1.00
N ALA A 125 -11.44 4.29 1.40
CA ALA A 125 -11.24 3.89 2.78
C ALA A 125 -9.77 3.45 2.92
N ALA A 126 -9.29 3.21 4.16
CA ALA A 126 -7.89 2.81 4.33
C ALA A 126 -7.71 1.74 5.41
N PHE A 127 -6.66 0.95 5.23
CA PHE A 127 -6.04 0.13 6.25
C PHE A 127 -4.73 0.78 6.72
N ALA A 128 -4.49 0.77 8.01
CA ALA A 128 -3.27 1.30 8.60
C ALA A 128 -2.05 0.45 8.24
N THR A 129 -0.91 1.12 8.07
CA THR A 129 0.39 0.48 8.17
C THR A 129 0.96 0.70 9.57
N LEU A 130 1.68 -0.28 10.10
CA LEU A 130 2.13 -0.26 11.50
C LEU A 130 3.64 -0.58 11.60
N PRO A 131 4.34 -0.02 12.60
CA PRO A 131 5.74 -0.35 12.87
C PRO A 131 5.88 -1.71 13.56
N TRP A 132 5.57 -2.77 12.84
CA TRP A 132 5.42 -4.15 13.33
C TRP A 132 6.61 -4.69 14.11
N ALA A 133 7.82 -4.20 13.85
CA ALA A 133 9.01 -4.60 14.63
C ALA A 133 9.02 -4.02 16.06
N GLN A 134 8.08 -3.14 16.39
CA GLN A 134 7.93 -2.47 17.68
C GLN A 134 6.47 -2.61 18.16
N PRO A 135 6.10 -3.75 18.77
CA PRO A 135 4.71 -4.07 19.07
C PRO A 135 3.96 -3.01 19.89
N GLU A 136 4.61 -2.43 20.89
CA GLU A 136 4.00 -1.38 21.72
C GLU A 136 3.68 -0.11 20.92
N GLU A 137 4.54 0.27 19.99
CA GLU A 137 4.31 1.42 19.10
C GLU A 137 3.28 1.07 18.01
N ALA A 138 3.28 -0.18 17.55
CA ALA A 138 2.27 -0.67 16.61
C ALA A 138 0.86 -0.66 17.23
N GLU A 139 0.72 -1.02 18.51
CA GLU A 139 -0.55 -0.91 19.25
C GLU A 139 -1.02 0.55 19.32
N LYS A 140 -0.15 1.47 19.73
CA LYS A 140 -0.48 2.90 19.81
C LYS A 140 -0.93 3.46 18.47
N GLU A 141 -0.21 3.15 17.42
CA GLU A 141 -0.54 3.61 16.07
C GLU A 141 -1.84 2.96 15.55
N LEU A 142 -2.10 1.69 15.87
CA LEU A 142 -3.36 1.05 15.52
C LEU A 142 -4.55 1.75 16.19
N VAL A 143 -4.45 2.03 17.48
CA VAL A 143 -5.48 2.76 18.23
C VAL A 143 -5.71 4.14 17.59
N ARG A 144 -4.64 4.90 17.35
CA ARG A 144 -4.70 6.21 16.69
C ARG A 144 -5.38 6.11 15.31
N ALA A 145 -4.98 5.14 14.50
CA ALA A 145 -5.50 4.97 13.16
C ALA A 145 -7.02 4.68 13.15
N VAL A 146 -7.49 3.89 14.09
CA VAL A 146 -8.91 3.53 14.20
C VAL A 146 -9.73 4.66 14.82
N GLU A 147 -9.29 5.22 15.94
CA GLU A 147 -10.07 6.18 16.73
C GLU A 147 -10.00 7.61 16.17
N GLU A 148 -8.81 8.05 15.69
CA GLU A 148 -8.60 9.41 15.24
C GLU A 148 -8.64 9.56 13.71
N LEU A 149 -8.08 8.58 12.96
CA LEU A 149 -8.03 8.66 11.50
C LEU A 149 -9.23 7.99 10.81
N GLY A 150 -10.04 7.22 11.56
CA GLY A 150 -11.25 6.57 11.06
C GLY A 150 -10.99 5.33 10.20
N PHE A 151 -9.78 4.75 10.28
CA PHE A 151 -9.45 3.53 9.56
C PHE A 151 -10.21 2.34 10.12
N LYS A 152 -10.40 1.32 9.30
CA LYS A 152 -11.21 0.17 9.69
C LYS A 152 -10.38 -0.99 10.22
N ARG A 153 -9.12 -1.10 9.77
CA ARG A 153 -8.20 -2.21 10.07
C ARG A 153 -6.77 -1.78 9.79
N ALA A 154 -5.82 -2.67 10.09
CA ALA A 154 -4.46 -2.59 9.61
C ALA A 154 -4.18 -3.70 8.59
N LEU A 155 -3.25 -3.46 7.67
CA LEU A 155 -2.72 -4.48 6.76
C LEU A 155 -1.35 -4.92 7.23
N LEU A 156 -1.17 -6.24 7.38
CA LEU A 156 0.12 -6.86 7.64
C LEU A 156 0.69 -7.42 6.33
N ASN A 157 1.82 -6.86 5.91
CA ASN A 157 2.58 -7.34 4.75
C ASN A 157 3.69 -8.28 5.22
N GLY A 158 3.51 -9.59 5.03
CA GLY A 158 4.48 -10.59 5.45
C GLY A 158 4.50 -10.81 6.97
N ARG A 159 5.68 -10.98 7.53
CA ARG A 159 5.87 -11.17 8.98
C ARG A 159 6.76 -10.08 9.56
N PRO A 160 6.50 -9.65 10.79
CA PRO A 160 7.35 -8.69 11.46
C PRO A 160 8.71 -9.32 11.81
N SER A 161 9.81 -8.68 11.37
CA SER A 161 11.15 -9.13 11.66
C SER A 161 11.37 -10.64 11.37
N SER A 162 11.88 -11.39 12.33
CA SER A 162 12.09 -12.84 12.24
C SER A 162 10.97 -13.69 12.88
N CYS A 163 9.96 -13.03 13.47
CA CYS A 163 8.90 -13.67 14.23
C CYS A 163 7.58 -13.74 13.50
N PHE A 164 6.72 -14.71 13.85
CA PHE A 164 5.31 -14.74 13.48
C PHE A 164 4.47 -14.01 14.56
N LEU A 165 3.23 -13.65 14.22
CA LEU A 165 2.33 -12.94 15.14
C LEU A 165 1.86 -13.79 16.34
N ASP A 166 2.11 -15.09 16.35
CA ASP A 166 1.89 -15.98 17.49
C ASP A 166 3.03 -15.96 18.52
N HIS A 167 4.09 -15.19 18.24
CA HIS A 167 5.16 -15.01 19.21
C HIS A 167 4.66 -14.17 20.41
N PRO A 168 5.01 -14.53 21.66
CA PRO A 168 4.52 -13.87 22.89
C PRO A 168 4.80 -12.36 22.98
N GLY A 169 5.66 -11.82 22.11
CA GLY A 169 5.94 -10.38 22.03
C GLY A 169 4.93 -9.57 21.19
N TYR A 170 3.93 -10.26 20.58
CA TYR A 170 2.81 -9.66 19.83
C TYR A 170 1.46 -10.02 20.51
#